data_2f62b31689ac053daeaf97c33bed852a
#
_entry.id   2f62b31689ac053daeaf97c33bed852a
#
_cell.length_a   1.000
_cell.length_b   1.000
_cell.length_c   1.000
_cell.angle_alpha   90.00
_cell.angle_beta   90.00
_cell.angle_gamma   90.00
#
_symmetry.space_group_name_H-M   'P 1'
#
loop_
_entity.id
_entity.type
_entity.pdbx_description
1 polymer ?
#
loop_
_entity_poly.entity_id
_entity_poly.type
_entity_poly.pdbx_seq_one_letter_code
_entity_poly.pdbx_strand_id
1 'polypeptide(L)'
;HRRRHSFPTRRSSDLINQLKEAGYEIEAVQNKGYHLVSVPDRMDEVELASIRKTEWAGAETYYFDKIDSTNTKAKELAEEGHPSGTFVVADQQTAGKGRRGRSWDSLPGTGIYMTLMLKPDINPNHASMLTLVTAMAVANAMHRVTGAEALIKWPNDIVINGKKICGILTEMSAQFDYINHIVIGIGINVHN
;
A
#
# COMPACT_ATOMS: atom_id res chain seq x y z
N HIS A 1 15.17 -4.11 -47.60
CA HIS A 1 15.22 -5.15 -46.54
C HIS A 1 14.92 -4.52 -45.18
N ARG A 2 13.66 -4.59 -44.78
CA ARG A 2 13.24 -4.25 -43.40
C ARG A 2 13.62 -5.43 -42.49
N ARG A 3 14.58 -5.26 -41.63
CA ARG A 3 14.84 -6.20 -40.54
C ARG A 3 13.69 -6.12 -39.54
N ARG A 4 12.85 -7.16 -39.50
CA ARG A 4 11.87 -7.37 -38.42
C ARG A 4 12.70 -7.76 -37.16
N HIS A 5 12.73 -6.90 -36.18
CA HIS A 5 13.16 -7.28 -34.84
C HIS A 5 12.10 -8.24 -34.27
N SER A 6 12.37 -9.53 -34.32
CA SER A 6 11.60 -10.52 -33.59
C SER A 6 11.98 -10.40 -32.12
N PHE A 7 11.07 -9.91 -31.30
CA PHE A 7 11.17 -10.09 -29.86
C PHE A 7 11.16 -11.59 -29.58
N PRO A 8 12.04 -12.11 -28.67
CA PRO A 8 11.99 -13.51 -28.31
C PRO A 8 10.65 -13.75 -27.60
N THR A 9 9.75 -14.48 -28.27
CA THR A 9 8.49 -14.96 -27.67
C THR A 9 8.90 -15.98 -26.61
N ARG A 10 8.87 -15.55 -25.32
CA ARG A 10 8.96 -16.50 -24.21
C ARG A 10 7.84 -17.52 -24.42
N ARG A 11 8.17 -18.82 -24.37
CA ARG A 11 7.17 -19.86 -24.51
C ARG A 11 6.15 -19.72 -23.39
N SER A 12 4.87 -19.90 -23.67
CA SER A 12 3.81 -19.82 -22.66
C SER A 12 4.07 -20.72 -21.46
N SER A 13 4.73 -21.87 -21.68
CA SER A 13 5.18 -22.79 -20.63
C SER A 13 6.17 -22.15 -19.64
N ASP A 14 7.07 -21.29 -20.11
CA ASP A 14 8.08 -20.66 -19.25
C ASP A 14 7.43 -19.62 -18.34
N LEU A 15 6.44 -18.88 -18.85
CA LEU A 15 5.65 -17.93 -18.08
C LEU A 15 4.80 -18.64 -17.01
N ILE A 16 4.15 -19.75 -17.37
CA ILE A 16 3.38 -20.56 -16.44
C ILE A 16 4.27 -21.14 -15.33
N ASN A 17 5.46 -21.62 -15.66
CA ASN A 17 6.40 -22.11 -14.66
C ASN A 17 6.86 -20.98 -13.71
N GLN A 18 7.17 -19.79 -14.22
CA GLN A 18 7.52 -18.64 -13.39
C GLN A 18 6.37 -18.23 -12.45
N LEU A 19 5.12 -18.25 -12.91
CA LEU A 19 3.97 -17.99 -12.07
C LEU A 19 3.81 -19.06 -10.99
N LYS A 20 3.99 -20.35 -11.32
CA LYS A 20 3.96 -21.42 -10.32
C LYS A 20 5.07 -21.31 -9.28
N GLU A 21 6.30 -20.95 -9.70
CA GLU A 21 7.42 -20.67 -8.78
C GLU A 21 7.14 -19.45 -7.89
N ALA A 22 6.34 -18.48 -8.37
CA ALA A 22 5.87 -17.35 -7.61
C ALA A 22 4.69 -17.67 -6.68
N GLY A 23 4.22 -18.93 -6.64
CA GLY A 23 3.18 -19.40 -5.74
C GLY A 23 1.76 -19.39 -6.31
N TYR A 24 1.58 -19.07 -7.60
CA TYR A 24 0.27 -19.20 -8.26
C TYR A 24 -0.07 -20.67 -8.52
N GLU A 25 -1.26 -21.10 -8.14
CA GLU A 25 -1.76 -22.43 -8.50
C GLU A 25 -2.43 -22.38 -9.86
N ILE A 26 -1.79 -23.00 -10.85
CA ILE A 26 -2.26 -23.01 -12.23
C ILE A 26 -2.35 -24.45 -12.72
N GLU A 27 -3.51 -24.82 -13.21
CA GLU A 27 -3.79 -26.15 -13.80
C GLU A 27 -3.88 -26.07 -15.32
N ALA A 28 -3.32 -27.08 -15.99
CA ALA A 28 -3.50 -27.26 -17.41
C ALA A 28 -4.85 -27.94 -17.69
N VAL A 29 -5.69 -27.34 -18.52
CA VAL A 29 -6.97 -27.89 -18.93
C VAL A 29 -6.84 -28.39 -20.36
N GLN A 30 -7.10 -29.69 -20.58
CA GLN A 30 -6.94 -30.32 -21.88
C GLN A 30 -7.75 -29.59 -22.95
N ASN A 31 -7.08 -29.19 -24.04
CA ASN A 31 -7.64 -28.46 -25.18
C ASN A 31 -8.26 -27.09 -24.88
N LYS A 32 -8.07 -26.53 -23.64
CA LYS A 32 -8.61 -25.23 -23.22
C LYS A 32 -7.54 -24.26 -22.71
N GLY A 33 -6.28 -24.72 -22.51
CA GLY A 33 -5.20 -23.89 -22.01
C GLY A 33 -4.95 -24.06 -20.51
N TYR A 34 -4.90 -22.98 -19.77
CA TYR A 34 -4.59 -22.96 -18.35
C TYR A 34 -5.71 -22.32 -17.54
N HIS A 35 -5.96 -22.87 -16.35
CA HIS A 35 -6.89 -22.33 -15.38
C HIS A 35 -6.13 -21.88 -14.14
N LEU A 36 -6.34 -20.65 -13.71
CA LEU A 36 -5.82 -20.13 -12.45
C LEU A 36 -6.73 -20.61 -11.31
N VAL A 37 -6.20 -21.46 -10.44
CA VAL A 37 -6.93 -22.06 -9.30
C VAL A 37 -6.88 -21.14 -8.10
N SER A 38 -5.69 -20.69 -7.74
CA SER A 38 -5.49 -19.76 -6.63
C SER A 38 -4.33 -18.80 -6.91
N VAL A 39 -4.39 -17.64 -6.27
CA VAL A 39 -3.32 -16.66 -6.22
C VAL A 39 -2.63 -16.74 -4.85
N PRO A 40 -1.31 -16.51 -4.75
CA PRO A 40 -0.64 -16.49 -3.47
C PRO A 40 -1.17 -15.32 -2.62
N ASP A 41 -1.31 -15.55 -1.30
CA ASP A 41 -1.63 -14.49 -0.35
C ASP A 41 -0.36 -13.62 -0.12
N ARG A 42 -0.05 -12.80 -1.10
CA ARG A 42 1.12 -11.91 -1.12
C ARG A 42 0.68 -10.50 -1.44
N MET A 43 1.40 -9.58 -0.84
CA MET A 43 1.24 -8.15 -1.11
C MET A 43 2.57 -7.64 -1.66
N ASP A 44 2.77 -7.77 -2.98
CA ASP A 44 3.94 -7.26 -3.68
C ASP A 44 3.58 -6.21 -4.73
N GLU A 45 4.57 -5.60 -5.36
CA GLU A 45 4.36 -4.52 -6.34
C GLU A 45 3.49 -4.97 -7.52
N VAL A 46 3.64 -6.23 -7.96
CA VAL A 46 2.91 -6.77 -9.12
C VAL A 46 1.43 -6.94 -8.78
N GLU A 47 1.13 -7.52 -7.61
CA GLU A 47 -0.23 -7.69 -7.14
C GLU A 47 -0.90 -6.33 -6.89
N LEU A 48 -0.21 -5.41 -6.20
CA LEU A 48 -0.73 -4.06 -5.96
C LEU A 48 -1.00 -3.31 -7.27
N ALA A 49 -0.11 -3.40 -8.27
CA ALA A 49 -0.32 -2.80 -9.58
C ALA A 49 -1.51 -3.43 -10.32
N SER A 50 -1.73 -4.74 -10.19
CA SER A 50 -2.81 -5.48 -10.87
C SER A 50 -4.20 -5.08 -10.41
N ILE A 51 -4.36 -4.75 -9.12
CA ILE A 51 -5.65 -4.37 -8.52
C ILE A 51 -5.88 -2.85 -8.51
N ARG A 52 -4.85 -2.06 -8.79
CA ARG A 52 -4.94 -0.60 -8.78
C ARG A 52 -5.91 -0.09 -9.84
N LYS A 53 -6.85 0.78 -9.43
CA LYS A 53 -7.83 1.43 -10.30
C LYS A 53 -7.66 2.95 -10.35
N THR A 54 -6.71 3.49 -9.60
CA THR A 54 -6.42 4.92 -9.52
C THR A 54 -5.41 5.32 -10.59
N GLU A 55 -5.53 6.54 -11.14
CA GLU A 55 -4.61 7.04 -12.15
C GLU A 55 -3.30 7.55 -11.55
N TRP A 56 -3.36 8.27 -10.43
CA TRP A 56 -2.20 8.92 -9.82
C TRP A 56 -1.76 8.28 -8.48
N ALA A 57 -2.71 7.95 -7.60
CA ALA A 57 -2.38 7.35 -6.32
C ALA A 57 -1.92 5.90 -6.49
N GLY A 58 -0.72 5.60 -6.04
CA GLY A 58 -0.09 4.28 -6.20
C GLY A 58 0.44 4.01 -7.61
N ALA A 59 0.54 5.02 -8.50
CA ALA A 59 1.21 4.85 -9.79
C ALA A 59 2.67 4.48 -9.61
N GLU A 60 3.32 5.07 -8.61
CA GLU A 60 4.59 4.60 -8.06
C GLU A 60 4.32 3.92 -6.72
N THR A 61 4.64 2.64 -6.63
CA THR A 61 4.48 1.82 -5.43
C THR A 61 5.78 1.08 -5.16
N TYR A 62 6.27 1.16 -3.94
CA TYR A 62 7.47 0.49 -3.45
C TYR A 62 7.07 -0.51 -2.38
N TYR A 63 7.36 -1.77 -2.61
CA TYR A 63 7.11 -2.84 -1.66
C TYR A 63 8.40 -3.30 -0.99
N PHE A 64 8.32 -3.64 0.29
CA PHE A 64 9.42 -4.17 1.10
C PHE A 64 8.93 -5.35 1.95
N ASP A 65 9.60 -6.48 1.87
CA ASP A 65 9.37 -7.59 2.81
C ASP A 65 9.64 -7.14 4.25
N LYS A 66 10.68 -6.30 4.44
CA LYS A 66 11.07 -5.76 5.74
C LYS A 66 11.72 -4.40 5.59
N ILE A 67 11.29 -3.44 6.40
CA ILE A 67 11.85 -2.09 6.47
C ILE A 67 11.83 -1.58 7.91
N ASP A 68 12.49 -0.47 8.18
CA ASP A 68 12.38 0.22 9.47
C ASP A 68 10.99 0.87 9.64
N SER A 69 10.59 1.72 8.70
CA SER A 69 9.29 2.40 8.70
C SER A 69 8.91 2.85 7.29
N THR A 70 7.69 2.53 6.88
CA THR A 70 7.12 3.02 5.60
C THR A 70 7.03 4.55 5.56
N ASN A 71 6.77 5.22 6.70
CA ASN A 71 6.78 6.69 6.79
C ASN A 71 8.19 7.26 6.57
N THR A 72 9.22 6.63 7.15
CA THR A 72 10.61 7.07 6.96
C THR A 72 10.98 7.00 5.49
N LYS A 73 10.72 5.86 4.85
CA LYS A 73 11.01 5.66 3.42
C LYS A 73 10.23 6.61 2.52
N ALA A 74 8.96 6.85 2.83
CA ALA A 74 8.15 7.79 2.06
C ALA A 74 8.68 9.24 2.13
N LYS A 75 9.26 9.65 3.27
CA LYS A 75 9.93 10.97 3.40
C LYS A 75 11.19 11.04 2.54
N GLU A 76 12.01 9.99 2.54
CA GLU A 76 13.20 9.91 1.70
C GLU A 76 12.82 10.05 0.22
N LEU A 77 11.85 9.29 -0.26
CA LEU A 77 11.34 9.37 -1.63
C LEU A 77 10.79 10.77 -1.97
N ALA A 78 10.13 11.43 -1.01
CA ALA A 78 9.65 12.80 -1.21
C ALA A 78 10.79 13.79 -1.42
N GLU A 79 11.90 13.64 -0.67
CA GLU A 79 13.13 14.45 -0.78
C GLU A 79 13.90 14.13 -2.06
N GLU A 80 13.88 12.88 -2.52
CA GLU A 80 14.44 12.44 -3.80
C GLU A 80 13.63 12.93 -5.01
N GLY A 81 12.47 13.56 -4.80
CA GLY A 81 11.68 14.19 -5.86
C GLY A 81 10.56 13.35 -6.43
N HIS A 82 10.26 12.20 -5.85
CA HIS A 82 9.15 11.33 -6.29
C HIS A 82 7.80 12.06 -6.30
N PRO A 83 6.86 11.68 -7.17
CA PRO A 83 5.61 12.40 -7.36
C PRO A 83 4.64 12.23 -6.19
N SER A 84 3.72 13.19 -6.05
CA SER A 84 2.56 13.06 -5.15
C SER A 84 1.74 11.84 -5.54
N GLY A 85 1.33 11.05 -4.57
CA GLY A 85 0.62 9.79 -4.79
C GLY A 85 1.51 8.55 -4.72
N THR A 86 2.81 8.70 -4.46
CA THR A 86 3.71 7.57 -4.23
C THR A 86 3.29 6.78 -2.98
N PHE A 87 3.23 5.45 -3.12
CA PHE A 87 2.96 4.52 -2.02
C PHE A 87 4.24 3.77 -1.60
N VAL A 88 4.39 3.60 -0.29
CA VAL A 88 5.35 2.68 0.31
C VAL A 88 4.57 1.64 1.10
N VAL A 89 4.81 0.37 0.82
CA VAL A 89 4.11 -0.76 1.46
C VAL A 89 5.14 -1.72 2.02
N ALA A 90 4.88 -2.31 3.17
CA ALA A 90 5.76 -3.30 3.78
C ALA A 90 4.96 -4.43 4.43
N ASP A 91 5.52 -5.65 4.38
CA ASP A 91 5.02 -6.79 5.15
C ASP A 91 5.44 -6.69 6.63
N GLN A 92 6.63 -6.16 6.91
CA GLN A 92 7.16 -5.97 8.26
C GLN A 92 7.79 -4.59 8.45
N GLN A 93 7.53 -3.96 9.60
CA GLN A 93 8.29 -2.80 10.05
C GLN A 93 9.03 -3.11 11.35
N THR A 94 10.34 -2.78 11.42
CA THR A 94 11.15 -2.97 12.63
C THR A 94 11.09 -1.78 13.58
N ALA A 95 10.70 -0.63 13.09
CA ALA A 95 10.57 0.62 13.84
C ALA A 95 9.29 1.38 13.45
N GLY A 96 8.16 0.64 13.36
CA GLY A 96 6.85 1.20 13.08
C GLY A 96 6.49 2.31 14.08
N LYS A 97 5.97 3.42 13.58
CA LYS A 97 5.72 4.63 14.37
C LYS A 97 4.23 4.84 14.61
N GLY A 98 3.89 5.17 15.84
CA GLY A 98 2.58 5.66 16.25
C GLY A 98 2.65 7.12 16.74
N ARG A 99 1.51 7.69 17.10
CA ARG A 99 1.44 9.07 17.62
C ARG A 99 2.14 9.20 18.99
N ARG A 100 2.69 10.39 19.24
CA ARG A 100 3.32 10.76 20.52
C ARG A 100 4.48 9.84 20.91
N GLY A 101 5.28 9.41 19.94
CA GLY A 101 6.44 8.56 20.17
C GLY A 101 6.14 7.10 20.51
N ARG A 102 4.88 6.66 20.37
CA ARG A 102 4.54 5.23 20.52
C ARG A 102 5.05 4.43 19.33
N SER A 103 5.31 3.15 19.52
CA SER A 103 5.55 2.20 18.46
C SER A 103 4.25 1.71 17.85
N TRP A 104 4.35 1.19 16.64
CA TRP A 104 3.31 0.40 15.98
C TRP A 104 3.88 -0.98 15.68
N ASP A 105 3.35 -2.01 16.29
CA ASP A 105 3.78 -3.37 16.05
C ASP A 105 3.38 -3.79 14.63
N SER A 106 4.36 -4.30 13.89
CA SER A 106 4.21 -4.60 12.47
C SER A 106 4.88 -5.94 12.16
N LEU A 107 4.27 -7.02 12.63
CA LEU A 107 4.74 -8.37 12.38
C LEU A 107 4.40 -8.82 10.95
N PRO A 108 5.24 -9.65 10.32
CA PRO A 108 4.99 -10.12 8.97
C PRO A 108 3.70 -10.94 8.89
N GLY A 109 2.93 -10.75 7.81
CA GLY A 109 1.69 -11.49 7.56
C GLY A 109 0.52 -11.17 8.50
N THR A 110 0.64 -10.18 9.42
CA THR A 110 -0.41 -9.90 10.40
C THR A 110 -1.22 -8.64 10.12
N GLY A 111 -0.78 -7.83 9.17
CA GLY A 111 -1.41 -6.55 8.89
C GLY A 111 -1.01 -5.95 7.56
N ILE A 112 -1.58 -4.80 7.25
CA ILE A 112 -1.23 -3.98 6.11
C ILE A 112 -0.54 -2.73 6.63
N TYR A 113 0.71 -2.52 6.25
CA TYR A 113 1.51 -1.37 6.65
C TYR A 113 1.89 -0.59 5.41
N MET A 114 1.29 0.59 5.26
CA MET A 114 1.52 1.40 4.07
C MET A 114 1.58 2.89 4.40
N THR A 115 2.22 3.65 3.52
CA THR A 115 2.29 5.10 3.60
C THR A 115 2.00 5.71 2.25
N LEU A 116 1.05 6.65 2.22
CA LEU A 116 0.80 7.51 1.08
C LEU A 116 1.58 8.81 1.24
N MET A 117 2.38 9.16 0.24
CA MET A 117 3.09 10.43 0.17
C MET A 117 2.34 11.42 -0.72
N LEU A 118 2.14 12.63 -0.21
CA LEU A 118 1.45 13.72 -0.88
C LEU A 118 2.29 14.99 -0.91
N LYS A 119 2.15 15.77 -1.98
CA LYS A 119 2.66 17.14 -2.10
C LYS A 119 1.47 18.08 -2.42
N PRO A 120 0.58 18.31 -1.45
CA PRO A 120 -0.63 19.07 -1.69
C PRO A 120 -0.35 20.58 -1.66
N ASP A 121 -1.06 21.32 -2.52
CA ASP A 121 -1.12 22.78 -2.47
C ASP A 121 -2.26 23.22 -1.56
N ILE A 122 -2.04 23.12 -0.24
CA ILE A 122 -2.98 23.54 0.80
C ILE A 122 -2.23 24.28 1.91
N ASN A 123 -2.96 25.12 2.65
CA ASN A 123 -2.40 25.77 3.83
C ASN A 123 -1.97 24.72 4.88
N PRO A 124 -0.76 24.81 5.48
CA PRO A 124 -0.27 23.89 6.49
C PRO A 124 -1.23 23.65 7.67
N ASN A 125 -2.01 24.66 8.05
CA ASN A 125 -3.00 24.54 9.12
C ASN A 125 -4.13 23.55 8.80
N HIS A 126 -4.35 23.22 7.53
CA HIS A 126 -5.35 22.24 7.10
C HIS A 126 -4.82 20.82 6.98
N ALA A 127 -3.51 20.60 7.14
CA ALA A 127 -2.89 19.28 6.96
C ALA A 127 -3.49 18.21 7.89
N SER A 128 -3.92 18.57 9.10
CA SER A 128 -4.56 17.65 10.03
C SER A 128 -5.89 17.06 9.53
N MET A 129 -6.57 17.75 8.62
CA MET A 129 -7.81 17.26 7.99
C MET A 129 -7.55 16.02 7.12
N LEU A 130 -6.36 15.89 6.56
CA LEU A 130 -5.99 14.71 5.75
C LEU A 130 -6.03 13.40 6.57
N THR A 131 -5.78 13.47 7.88
CA THR A 131 -5.95 12.31 8.77
C THR A 131 -7.40 11.82 8.77
N LEU A 132 -8.37 12.74 8.85
CA LEU A 132 -9.80 12.38 8.85
C LEU A 132 -10.26 11.91 7.48
N VAL A 133 -9.82 12.57 6.40
CA VAL A 133 -10.12 12.14 5.03
C VAL A 133 -9.60 10.72 4.79
N THR A 134 -8.37 10.44 5.25
CA THR A 134 -7.79 9.10 5.17
C THR A 134 -8.57 8.09 6.00
N ALA A 135 -8.98 8.46 7.22
CA ALA A 135 -9.79 7.60 8.07
C ALA A 135 -11.13 7.24 7.41
N MET A 136 -11.80 8.22 6.78
CA MET A 136 -13.03 7.98 6.01
C MET A 136 -12.78 7.04 4.82
N ALA A 137 -11.70 7.26 4.07
CA ALA A 137 -11.35 6.42 2.92
C ALA A 137 -11.09 4.98 3.34
N VAL A 138 -10.31 4.77 4.41
CA VAL A 138 -10.00 3.44 4.94
C VAL A 138 -11.25 2.76 5.52
N ALA A 139 -12.07 3.47 6.31
CA ALA A 139 -13.30 2.91 6.85
C ALA A 139 -14.26 2.46 5.74
N ASN A 140 -14.43 3.29 4.70
CA ASN A 140 -15.24 2.94 3.53
C ASN A 140 -14.66 1.73 2.77
N ALA A 141 -13.34 1.66 2.60
CA ALA A 141 -12.68 0.52 1.94
C ALA A 141 -12.90 -0.77 2.75
N MET A 142 -12.72 -0.72 4.06
CA MET A 142 -12.96 -1.86 4.96
C MET A 142 -14.41 -2.34 4.88
N HIS A 143 -15.38 -1.41 4.94
CA HIS A 143 -16.80 -1.75 4.79
C HIS A 143 -17.09 -2.44 3.45
N ARG A 144 -16.55 -1.93 2.36
CA ARG A 144 -16.75 -2.50 1.01
C ARG A 144 -16.18 -3.90 0.84
N VAL A 145 -15.07 -4.20 1.52
CA VAL A 145 -14.39 -5.50 1.40
C VAL A 145 -14.96 -6.52 2.37
N THR A 146 -15.28 -6.10 3.60
CA THR A 146 -15.63 -7.02 4.69
C THR A 146 -17.11 -6.98 5.09
N GLY A 147 -17.86 -5.95 4.67
CA GLY A 147 -19.21 -5.67 5.15
C GLY A 147 -19.27 -5.18 6.61
N ALA A 148 -18.15 -5.13 7.33
CA ALA A 148 -18.11 -4.69 8.72
C ALA A 148 -18.35 -3.19 8.87
N GLU A 149 -19.01 -2.79 9.94
CA GLU A 149 -19.19 -1.38 10.30
C GLU A 149 -17.92 -0.84 10.97
N ALA A 150 -17.11 -0.12 10.21
CA ALA A 150 -15.89 0.52 10.67
C ALA A 150 -16.17 1.95 11.13
N LEU A 151 -15.94 2.23 12.41
CA LEU A 151 -16.18 3.54 13.02
C LEU A 151 -14.87 4.30 13.21
N ILE A 152 -14.90 5.61 12.97
CA ILE A 152 -13.77 6.50 13.21
C ILE A 152 -13.73 6.90 14.68
N LYS A 153 -12.70 6.47 15.39
CA LYS A 153 -12.37 6.94 16.72
C LYS A 153 -11.39 8.10 16.61
N TRP A 154 -11.93 9.30 16.76
CA TRP A 154 -11.14 10.53 16.67
C TRP A 154 -9.91 10.49 17.59
N PRO A 155 -8.75 11.01 17.17
CA PRO A 155 -8.55 11.72 15.91
C PRO A 155 -8.00 10.87 14.75
N ASN A 156 -7.58 9.61 14.96
CA ASN A 156 -6.74 8.91 14.00
C ASN A 156 -6.86 7.38 14.02
N ASP A 157 -7.83 6.85 14.73
CA ASP A 157 -8.02 5.41 14.85
C ASP A 157 -9.32 4.97 14.16
N ILE A 158 -9.34 3.73 13.65
CA ILE A 158 -10.57 3.08 13.19
C ILE A 158 -10.80 1.86 14.07
N VAL A 159 -12.06 1.68 14.47
CA VAL A 159 -12.48 0.61 15.36
C VAL A 159 -13.63 -0.18 14.74
N ILE A 160 -13.63 -1.50 14.97
CA ILE A 160 -14.72 -2.42 14.66
C ILE A 160 -15.04 -3.17 15.95
N ASN A 161 -16.31 -3.19 16.36
CA ASN A 161 -16.75 -3.81 17.62
C ASN A 161 -15.93 -3.35 18.85
N GLY A 162 -15.57 -2.06 18.89
CA GLY A 162 -14.80 -1.47 19.98
C GLY A 162 -13.30 -1.77 19.98
N LYS A 163 -12.81 -2.64 19.10
CA LYS A 163 -11.38 -2.96 18.95
C LYS A 163 -10.73 -2.07 17.90
N LYS A 164 -9.51 -1.61 18.18
CA LYS A 164 -8.73 -0.81 17.24
C LYS A 164 -8.22 -1.70 16.11
N ILE A 165 -8.71 -1.45 14.91
CA ILE A 165 -8.30 -2.18 13.70
C ILE A 165 -7.29 -1.38 12.88
N CYS A 166 -7.37 -0.04 12.88
CA CYS A 166 -6.44 0.80 12.12
C CYS A 166 -5.96 1.99 12.93
N GLY A 167 -4.71 2.35 12.72
CA GLY A 167 -4.12 3.60 13.17
C GLY A 167 -3.54 4.39 12.01
N ILE A 168 -3.72 5.71 12.03
CA ILE A 168 -3.23 6.61 11.00
C ILE A 168 -2.25 7.60 11.63
N LEU A 169 -1.08 7.75 11.01
CA LEU A 169 -0.05 8.70 11.44
C LEU A 169 0.30 9.64 10.28
N THR A 170 -0.13 10.88 10.40
CA THR A 170 0.23 11.94 9.45
C THR A 170 1.41 12.71 9.98
N GLU A 171 2.47 12.81 9.16
CA GLU A 171 3.65 13.63 9.42
C GLU A 171 3.86 14.58 8.24
N MET A 172 4.30 15.79 8.51
CA MET A 172 4.42 16.86 7.54
C MET A 172 5.81 17.48 7.59
N SER A 173 6.38 17.75 6.43
CA SER A 173 7.47 18.69 6.23
C SER A 173 6.89 19.95 5.60
N ALA A 174 7.01 21.07 6.28
CA ALA A 174 6.46 22.34 5.81
C ALA A 174 7.39 23.50 6.17
N GLN A 175 7.29 24.59 5.40
CA GLN A 175 7.80 25.89 5.74
C GLN A 175 6.65 26.79 6.22
N PHE A 176 6.91 28.08 6.44
CA PHE A 176 5.94 28.98 7.04
C PHE A 176 4.57 29.01 6.34
N ASP A 177 4.57 28.96 5.01
CA ASP A 177 3.39 29.18 4.17
C ASP A 177 3.10 28.04 3.18
N TYR A 178 3.99 27.04 3.07
CA TYR A 178 3.78 25.93 2.15
C TYR A 178 4.25 24.58 2.71
N ILE A 179 3.70 23.52 2.13
CA ILE A 179 3.99 22.12 2.47
C ILE A 179 4.98 21.56 1.46
N ASN A 180 6.12 21.07 1.94
CA ASN A 180 7.06 20.32 1.08
C ASN A 180 6.45 18.95 0.72
N HIS A 181 6.05 18.22 1.73
CA HIS A 181 5.35 16.93 1.60
C HIS A 181 4.61 16.56 2.88
N ILE A 182 3.62 15.69 2.72
CA ILE A 182 2.92 15.00 3.80
C ILE A 182 3.06 13.51 3.57
N VAL A 183 3.39 12.75 4.61
CA VAL A 183 3.33 11.30 4.60
C VAL A 183 2.24 10.84 5.55
N ILE A 184 1.38 9.94 5.08
CA ILE A 184 0.23 9.42 5.81
C ILE A 184 0.42 7.93 5.97
N GLY A 185 0.96 7.52 7.12
CA GLY A 185 1.10 6.13 7.51
C GLY A 185 -0.24 5.53 7.91
N ILE A 186 -0.53 4.35 7.41
CA ILE A 186 -1.74 3.60 7.65
C ILE A 186 -1.32 2.18 8.07
N GLY A 187 -1.62 1.82 9.32
CA GLY A 187 -1.43 0.46 9.81
C GLY A 187 -2.79 -0.19 10.05
N ILE A 188 -3.06 -1.31 9.40
CA ILE A 188 -4.31 -2.07 9.54
C ILE A 188 -3.99 -3.44 10.12
N ASN A 189 -4.62 -3.79 11.24
CA ASN A 189 -4.55 -5.13 11.84
C ASN A 189 -5.50 -6.07 11.09
N VAL A 190 -5.00 -7.19 10.61
CA VAL A 190 -5.78 -8.21 9.89
C VAL A 190 -5.89 -9.49 10.71
N HIS A 191 -4.78 -9.98 11.26
CA HIS A 191 -4.69 -11.23 12.02
C HIS A 191 -4.16 -11.05 13.46
N ASN A 192 -4.28 -9.84 14.02
CA ASN A 192 -3.85 -9.53 15.40
C ASN A 192 -5.01 -9.55 16.38
#